data_10eaeed203a0a3ab2d9ff8e7b4361a36
#
_entry.id   10eaeed203a0a3ab2d9ff8e7b4361a36
#
_cell.length_a   1.000
_cell.length_b   1.000
_cell.length_c   1.000
_cell.angle_alpha   90.00
_cell.angle_beta   90.00
_cell.angle_gamma   90.00
#
_symmetry.space_group_name_H-M   'P 1'
#
loop_
_entity.id
_entity.type
_entity.pdbx_description
1 polymer ?
#
loop_
_entity_poly.entity_id
_entity_poly.type
_entity_poly.pdbx_seq_one_letter_code
_entity_poly.pdbx_strand_id
1 'polypeptide(L)'
;MRTTTAVFVLLAGGGSLASAQGSERVAAPVPVTGVVFLDRNNNGTRDAGEPGVAGVPVSDQVRVAATDTDGRFSFAANGYGYVFVTQPDGYAVRGPYWRRVDGTELTFPLSPVAALRSFTFVQASDTHISEQNVERTRRLKAMVDSLKPAFVIITGDLIRDALRVPEAEARGYYELLTRELATFTVPVYTVPGNHDIFGIERHLSLVGRNNPVYGKRLHRTVRGPNYYSFNFGGVHFMGLDTVDYDDLAYYGHVDSVQVEWMKQDVARLPAGMRVVTFNHIPLVTAAETIDGMRETEPAPTVIRLGGRAYFRHVVQNTEELVELLGDRLEIALGGHMHIREQLRYETASGSYRFYQTAAVTLPVRGDGRLGIRSGITLYRVSDGHVDDGTFIPLEK
;
A
#
# COMPACT_ATOMS: atom_id res chain seq x y z
N MET A 1 -59.14 -18.78 -23.63
CA MET A 1 -57.96 -19.00 -22.79
C MET A 1 -56.95 -17.92 -23.14
N ARG A 2 -56.80 -16.93 -22.29
CA ARG A 2 -55.78 -15.87 -22.42
C ARG A 2 -54.69 -16.19 -21.39
N THR A 3 -53.51 -16.53 -21.87
CA THR A 3 -52.32 -16.79 -21.05
C THR A 3 -51.68 -15.46 -20.70
N THR A 4 -51.69 -15.11 -19.43
CA THR A 4 -51.02 -13.92 -18.91
C THR A 4 -49.60 -14.33 -18.49
N THR A 5 -48.60 -13.88 -19.26
CA THR A 5 -47.18 -14.06 -18.92
C THR A 5 -46.78 -12.96 -17.93
N ALA A 6 -46.53 -13.37 -16.70
CA ALA A 6 -45.94 -12.47 -15.69
C ALA A 6 -44.44 -12.36 -15.93
N VAL A 7 -44.00 -11.16 -16.28
CA VAL A 7 -42.57 -10.82 -16.34
C VAL A 7 -42.12 -10.41 -14.94
N PHE A 8 -41.34 -11.26 -14.30
CA PHE A 8 -40.61 -10.89 -13.07
C PHE A 8 -39.37 -10.05 -13.46
N VAL A 9 -39.47 -8.75 -13.23
CA VAL A 9 -38.29 -7.88 -13.25
C VAL A 9 -37.54 -8.07 -11.91
N LEU A 10 -36.46 -8.82 -11.94
CA LEU A 10 -35.48 -8.85 -10.85
C LEU A 10 -34.74 -7.49 -10.87
N LEU A 11 -35.16 -6.58 -10.00
CA LEU A 11 -34.35 -5.44 -9.64
C LEU A 11 -33.15 -5.94 -8.82
N ALA A 12 -32.04 -6.17 -9.50
CA ALA A 12 -30.75 -6.35 -8.84
C ALA A 12 -30.35 -5.00 -8.21
N GLY A 13 -30.82 -4.78 -6.99
CA GLY A 13 -30.36 -3.67 -6.15
C GLY A 13 -28.92 -3.91 -5.76
N GLY A 14 -27.97 -3.54 -6.60
CA GLY A 14 -26.56 -3.46 -6.32
C GLY A 14 -26.28 -2.26 -5.38
N GLY A 15 -26.73 -2.33 -4.14
CA GLY A 15 -26.24 -1.43 -3.10
C GLY A 15 -24.78 -1.81 -2.82
N SER A 16 -23.84 -1.06 -3.37
CA SER A 16 -22.46 -1.07 -2.91
C SER A 16 -22.49 -0.74 -1.42
N LEU A 17 -22.01 -1.64 -0.56
CA LEU A 17 -21.72 -1.27 0.82
C LEU A 17 -20.65 -0.19 0.74
N ALA A 18 -20.97 1.01 1.26
CA ALA A 18 -19.97 2.05 1.37
C ALA A 18 -18.87 1.51 2.30
N SER A 19 -17.64 1.45 1.80
CA SER A 19 -16.48 1.10 2.62
C SER A 19 -16.43 1.99 3.86
N ALA A 20 -16.12 1.41 5.02
CA ALA A 20 -15.90 2.18 6.25
C ALA A 20 -14.82 3.25 6.06
N GLN A 21 -13.85 2.97 5.21
CA GLN A 21 -12.78 3.89 4.82
C GLN A 21 -13.32 5.18 4.16
N GLY A 22 -14.39 5.10 3.38
CA GLY A 22 -15.02 6.28 2.77
C GLY A 22 -15.48 7.32 3.78
N SER A 23 -15.90 6.90 4.98
CA SER A 23 -16.32 7.78 6.07
C SER A 23 -15.18 8.54 6.74
N GLU A 24 -13.93 8.15 6.52
CA GLU A 24 -12.74 8.80 7.10
C GLU A 24 -12.24 10.00 6.28
N ARG A 25 -12.81 10.26 5.12
CA ARG A 25 -12.44 11.41 4.27
C ARG A 25 -12.91 12.73 4.85
N VAL A 26 -12.27 13.82 4.42
CA VAL A 26 -12.69 15.18 4.75
C VAL A 26 -14.09 15.41 4.20
N ALA A 27 -15.03 15.84 5.05
CA ALA A 27 -16.43 15.99 4.69
C ALA A 27 -16.69 17.13 3.70
N ALA A 28 -15.88 18.19 3.74
CA ALA A 28 -15.96 19.33 2.83
C ALA A 28 -14.60 19.54 2.13
N PRO A 29 -14.61 19.98 0.85
CA PRO A 29 -13.37 20.28 0.15
C PRO A 29 -12.59 21.41 0.82
N VAL A 30 -11.27 21.23 0.97
CA VAL A 30 -10.33 22.22 1.51
C VAL A 30 -9.48 22.74 0.35
N PRO A 31 -9.42 24.06 0.07
CA PRO A 31 -8.51 24.60 -0.92
C PRO A 31 -7.05 24.30 -0.56
N VAL A 32 -6.32 23.74 -1.49
CA VAL A 32 -4.90 23.42 -1.35
C VAL A 32 -4.14 24.00 -2.51
N THR A 33 -3.04 24.68 -2.19
CA THR A 33 -2.08 25.19 -3.15
C THR A 33 -0.69 24.68 -2.79
N GLY A 34 0.19 24.62 -3.76
CA GLY A 34 1.57 24.26 -3.48
C GLY A 34 2.48 24.35 -4.70
N VAL A 35 3.74 24.01 -4.47
CA VAL A 35 4.77 24.01 -5.49
C VAL A 35 5.69 22.80 -5.36
N VAL A 36 5.99 22.17 -6.48
CA VAL A 36 7.06 21.19 -6.65
C VAL A 36 8.22 21.90 -7.33
N PHE A 37 9.38 21.88 -6.74
CA PHE A 37 10.52 22.66 -7.23
C PHE A 37 11.83 21.87 -7.22
N LEU A 38 12.79 22.32 -8.03
CA LEU A 38 14.10 21.74 -8.14
C LEU A 38 15.01 22.31 -7.03
N ASP A 39 15.18 21.53 -5.97
CA ASP A 39 16.07 21.84 -4.83
C ASP A 39 17.52 21.49 -5.22
N ARG A 40 18.29 22.49 -5.67
CA ARG A 40 19.64 22.32 -6.20
C ARG A 40 20.70 22.17 -5.13
N ASN A 41 20.48 22.80 -4.00
CA ASN A 41 21.43 22.80 -2.88
C ASN A 41 21.05 21.81 -1.75
N ASN A 42 19.94 21.09 -1.90
CA ASN A 42 19.42 20.07 -0.99
C ASN A 42 19.10 20.61 0.41
N ASN A 43 18.68 21.88 0.53
CA ASN A 43 18.32 22.48 1.81
C ASN A 43 16.81 22.32 2.17
N GLY A 44 15.99 21.82 1.22
CA GLY A 44 14.54 21.60 1.42
C GLY A 44 13.69 22.87 1.33
N THR A 45 14.31 24.02 1.04
CA THR A 45 13.64 25.33 0.94
C THR A 45 13.79 25.85 -0.47
N ARG A 46 12.72 26.43 -1.04
CA ARG A 46 12.79 27.02 -2.39
C ARG A 46 13.53 28.34 -2.36
N ASP A 47 14.73 28.37 -2.91
CA ASP A 47 15.58 29.56 -3.02
C ASP A 47 15.35 30.33 -4.32
N ALA A 48 15.84 31.57 -4.36
CA ALA A 48 15.84 32.37 -5.58
C ALA A 48 16.62 31.65 -6.71
N GLY A 49 15.98 31.48 -7.87
CA GLY A 49 16.58 30.79 -9.02
C GLY A 49 16.34 29.26 -9.04
N GLU A 50 15.62 28.71 -8.09
CA GLU A 50 15.16 27.31 -8.13
C GLU A 50 13.83 27.20 -8.87
N PRO A 51 13.84 26.57 -10.06
CA PRO A 51 12.66 26.51 -10.91
C PRO A 51 11.63 25.52 -10.36
N GLY A 52 10.36 25.74 -10.71
CA GLY A 52 9.33 24.73 -10.55
C GLY A 52 9.58 23.53 -11.47
N VAL A 53 9.04 22.37 -11.09
CA VAL A 53 9.07 21.14 -11.90
C VAL A 53 7.66 20.88 -12.44
N ALA A 54 7.50 21.01 -13.75
CA ALA A 54 6.21 20.84 -14.43
C ALA A 54 5.82 19.37 -14.58
N GLY A 55 4.51 19.10 -14.67
CA GLY A 55 3.96 17.78 -14.99
C GLY A 55 4.08 16.73 -13.87
N VAL A 56 4.47 17.11 -12.66
CA VAL A 56 4.54 16.21 -11.52
C VAL A 56 3.13 15.88 -11.03
N PRO A 57 2.72 14.61 -10.95
CA PRO A 57 1.44 14.25 -10.38
C PRO A 57 1.40 14.55 -8.88
N VAL A 58 0.29 15.17 -8.45
CA VAL A 58 0.01 15.53 -7.06
C VAL A 58 -1.38 15.03 -6.70
N SER A 59 -1.53 14.37 -5.56
CA SER A 59 -2.77 13.71 -5.20
C SER A 59 -3.15 13.90 -3.73
N ASP A 60 -4.47 13.95 -3.47
CA ASP A 60 -5.08 13.84 -2.14
C ASP A 60 -5.67 12.45 -1.86
N GLN A 61 -5.29 11.44 -2.63
CA GLN A 61 -5.83 10.07 -2.63
C GLN A 61 -7.24 9.93 -3.27
N VAL A 62 -7.88 11.02 -3.69
CA VAL A 62 -9.18 11.00 -4.39
C VAL A 62 -9.02 11.46 -5.83
N ARG A 63 -8.21 12.48 -6.03
CA ARG A 63 -7.88 13.02 -7.35
C ARG A 63 -6.39 13.05 -7.58
N VAL A 64 -6.01 13.07 -8.84
CA VAL A 64 -4.64 13.30 -9.29
C VAL A 64 -4.63 14.53 -10.19
N ALA A 65 -3.90 15.57 -9.78
CA ALA A 65 -3.61 16.75 -10.58
C ALA A 65 -2.15 16.68 -11.09
N ALA A 66 -1.77 17.60 -11.95
CA ALA A 66 -0.38 17.78 -12.35
C ALA A 66 0.06 19.22 -12.10
N THR A 67 1.34 19.43 -11.81
CA THR A 67 1.90 20.77 -11.68
C THR A 67 1.94 21.48 -13.03
N ASP A 68 1.75 22.80 -13.03
CA ASP A 68 1.91 23.68 -14.19
C ASP A 68 3.38 23.92 -14.55
N THR A 69 3.64 24.80 -15.52
CA THR A 69 4.99 25.15 -16.00
C THR A 69 5.88 25.77 -14.93
N ASP A 70 5.30 26.37 -13.89
CA ASP A 70 6.02 26.95 -12.75
C ASP A 70 6.11 25.99 -11.55
N GLY A 71 5.70 24.73 -11.76
CA GLY A 71 5.69 23.69 -10.74
C GLY A 71 4.55 23.86 -9.72
N ARG A 72 3.57 24.74 -9.98
CA ARG A 72 2.48 25.01 -9.05
C ARG A 72 1.31 24.06 -9.25
N PHE A 73 0.59 23.79 -8.18
CA PHE A 73 -0.68 23.08 -8.22
C PHE A 73 -1.70 23.78 -7.33
N SER A 74 -2.99 23.63 -7.69
CA SER A 74 -4.12 24.10 -6.90
C SER A 74 -5.33 23.23 -7.16
N PHE A 75 -5.97 22.75 -6.10
CA PHE A 75 -7.23 22.01 -6.19
C PHE A 75 -7.97 22.03 -4.84
N ALA A 76 -9.24 21.67 -4.87
CA ALA A 76 -10.03 21.46 -3.66
C ALA A 76 -9.86 20.01 -3.19
N ALA A 77 -9.03 19.79 -2.15
CA ALA A 77 -8.78 18.48 -1.58
C ALA A 77 -9.99 18.00 -0.76
N ASN A 78 -10.43 16.79 -0.99
CA ASN A 78 -11.47 16.09 -0.22
C ASN A 78 -11.09 14.65 0.14
N GLY A 79 -9.79 14.38 0.14
CA GLY A 79 -9.21 13.11 0.55
C GLY A 79 -9.15 12.93 2.06
N TYR A 80 -8.04 12.43 2.54
CA TYR A 80 -7.85 12.04 3.95
C TYR A 80 -7.03 13.04 4.76
N GLY A 81 -6.92 14.29 4.29
CA GLY A 81 -6.17 15.37 4.97
C GLY A 81 -4.68 15.39 4.66
N TYR A 82 -4.26 14.71 3.59
CA TYR A 82 -2.88 14.65 3.12
C TYR A 82 -2.82 14.89 1.62
N VAL A 83 -1.71 15.47 1.18
CA VAL A 83 -1.36 15.59 -0.24
C VAL A 83 0.03 15.00 -0.43
N PHE A 84 0.21 14.24 -1.49
CA PHE A 84 1.50 13.65 -1.85
C PHE A 84 1.85 13.91 -3.32
N VAL A 85 3.13 13.78 -3.62
CA VAL A 85 3.64 13.82 -4.99
C VAL A 85 4.05 12.41 -5.43
N THR A 86 3.65 12.03 -6.65
CA THR A 86 4.25 10.88 -7.34
C THR A 86 5.65 11.28 -7.80
N GLN A 87 6.68 10.78 -7.11
CA GLN A 87 8.07 11.08 -7.45
C GLN A 87 8.32 10.74 -8.93
N PRO A 88 8.78 11.70 -9.75
CA PRO A 88 9.14 11.41 -11.14
C PRO A 88 10.44 10.59 -11.22
N ASP A 89 10.60 9.81 -12.30
CA ASP A 89 11.87 9.14 -12.60
C ASP A 89 13.00 10.17 -12.82
N GLY A 90 14.19 9.88 -12.33
CA GLY A 90 15.33 10.80 -12.35
C GLY A 90 15.32 11.87 -11.25
N TYR A 91 14.42 11.78 -10.31
CA TYR A 91 14.36 12.66 -9.12
C TYR A 91 14.26 11.87 -7.84
N ALA A 92 14.74 12.47 -6.76
CA ALA A 92 14.45 12.04 -5.38
C ALA A 92 13.70 13.15 -4.65
N VAL A 93 12.61 12.79 -3.97
CA VAL A 93 11.93 13.71 -3.04
C VAL A 93 12.80 13.90 -1.81
N ARG A 94 13.06 15.15 -1.42
CA ARG A 94 13.80 15.45 -0.19
C ARG A 94 12.85 15.57 1.00
N GLY A 95 12.99 14.68 1.96
CA GLY A 95 12.06 14.53 3.07
C GLY A 95 10.81 13.70 2.71
N PRO A 96 9.73 13.81 3.47
CA PRO A 96 8.51 13.08 3.19
C PRO A 96 7.90 13.47 1.83
N TYR A 97 7.48 12.48 1.03
CA TYR A 97 6.79 12.68 -0.25
C TYR A 97 5.34 13.19 -0.08
N TRP A 98 4.87 13.33 1.16
CA TRP A 98 3.54 13.79 1.51
C TRP A 98 3.56 14.94 2.53
N ARG A 99 2.50 15.71 2.58
CA ARG A 99 2.27 16.80 3.54
C ARG A 99 0.85 16.72 4.10
N ARG A 100 0.67 17.15 5.34
CA ARG A 100 -0.68 17.37 5.88
C ARG A 100 -1.27 18.64 5.27
N VAL A 101 -2.59 18.61 5.08
CA VAL A 101 -3.35 19.80 4.68
C VAL A 101 -3.69 20.59 5.95
N ASP A 102 -2.95 21.64 6.21
CA ASP A 102 -3.09 22.49 7.40
C ASP A 102 -3.42 23.95 7.07
N GLY A 103 -3.71 24.25 5.80
CA GLY A 103 -4.05 25.58 5.29
C GLY A 103 -2.84 26.39 4.83
N THR A 104 -1.61 25.88 4.94
CA THR A 104 -0.41 26.50 4.39
C THR A 104 -0.15 26.08 2.93
N GLU A 105 0.67 26.87 2.20
CA GLU A 105 1.14 26.46 0.87
C GLU A 105 2.08 25.24 1.03
N LEU A 106 1.80 24.16 0.28
CA LEU A 106 2.58 22.94 0.37
C LEU A 106 3.82 23.01 -0.54
N THR A 107 4.96 22.58 -0.05
CA THR A 107 6.22 22.56 -0.81
C THR A 107 6.79 21.16 -0.90
N PHE A 108 7.24 20.78 -2.11
CA PHE A 108 7.86 19.48 -2.38
C PHE A 108 9.18 19.67 -3.12
N PRO A 109 10.31 19.60 -2.39
CA PRO A 109 11.63 19.69 -2.99
C PRO A 109 12.00 18.39 -3.72
N LEU A 110 12.44 18.52 -4.97
CA LEU A 110 12.98 17.43 -5.79
C LEU A 110 14.44 17.68 -6.11
N SER A 111 15.29 16.68 -5.88
CA SER A 111 16.69 16.74 -6.31
C SER A 111 16.92 15.79 -7.48
N PRO A 112 17.66 16.21 -8.51
CA PRO A 112 18.00 15.31 -9.61
C PRO A 112 18.85 14.14 -9.11
N VAL A 113 18.55 12.94 -9.59
CA VAL A 113 19.35 11.74 -9.37
C VAL A 113 19.61 11.07 -10.72
N ALA A 114 20.65 10.24 -10.78
CA ALA A 114 20.90 9.48 -12.00
C ALA A 114 19.71 8.57 -12.32
N ALA A 115 19.20 8.64 -13.55
CA ALA A 115 18.18 7.72 -14.01
C ALA A 115 18.82 6.33 -14.18
N LEU A 116 18.44 5.39 -13.34
CA LEU A 116 18.92 4.02 -13.38
C LEU A 116 18.02 3.19 -14.29
N ARG A 117 18.62 2.41 -15.19
CA ARG A 117 17.89 1.42 -16.01
C ARG A 117 17.99 0.00 -15.46
N SER A 118 18.95 -0.22 -14.56
CA SER A 118 19.13 -1.48 -13.85
C SER A 118 19.40 -1.19 -12.37
N PHE A 119 18.64 -1.82 -11.51
CA PHE A 119 18.76 -1.69 -10.05
C PHE A 119 18.17 -2.90 -9.35
N THR A 120 18.36 -2.98 -8.05
CA THR A 120 17.67 -3.96 -7.19
C THR A 120 16.82 -3.25 -6.15
N PHE A 121 15.73 -3.88 -5.75
CA PHE A 121 14.95 -3.48 -4.57
C PHE A 121 14.62 -4.70 -3.71
N VAL A 122 14.36 -4.45 -2.43
CA VAL A 122 13.97 -5.48 -1.48
C VAL A 122 12.47 -5.38 -1.20
N GLN A 123 11.78 -6.50 -1.28
CA GLN A 123 10.46 -6.69 -0.67
C GLN A 123 10.64 -7.40 0.67
N ALA A 124 10.12 -6.77 1.72
CA ALA A 124 9.88 -7.33 3.04
C ALA A 124 8.39 -7.27 3.34
N SER A 125 7.91 -8.00 4.32
CA SER A 125 6.50 -7.99 4.75
C SER A 125 6.39 -8.40 6.21
N ASP A 126 5.26 -8.06 6.83
CA ASP A 126 4.86 -8.65 8.10
C ASP A 126 5.98 -8.53 9.16
N THR A 127 6.43 -7.30 9.40
CA THR A 127 7.46 -7.02 10.41
C THR A 127 6.91 -7.21 11.82
N HIS A 128 5.62 -6.94 12.05
CA HIS A 128 4.93 -7.03 13.32
C HIS A 128 5.78 -6.49 14.47
N ILE A 129 6.41 -5.31 14.27
CA ILE A 129 7.40 -4.80 15.20
C ILE A 129 6.86 -4.58 16.59
N SER A 130 7.59 -5.04 17.58
CA SER A 130 7.37 -4.86 19.01
C SER A 130 8.70 -4.92 19.75
N GLU A 131 8.72 -4.54 21.01
CA GLU A 131 9.94 -4.66 21.84
C GLU A 131 10.47 -6.11 21.92
N GLN A 132 9.59 -7.11 21.76
CA GLN A 132 9.97 -8.52 21.83
C GLN A 132 10.62 -9.03 20.54
N ASN A 133 10.41 -8.38 19.39
CA ASN A 133 10.91 -8.87 18.11
C ASN A 133 11.65 -7.82 17.27
N VAL A 134 11.95 -6.65 17.82
CA VAL A 134 12.63 -5.54 17.12
C VAL A 134 13.96 -5.97 16.48
N GLU A 135 14.65 -6.94 17.05
CA GLU A 135 15.91 -7.49 16.51
C GLU A 135 15.73 -8.08 15.11
N ARG A 136 14.53 -8.54 14.75
CA ARG A 136 14.26 -9.04 13.40
C ARG A 136 14.23 -7.89 12.38
N THR A 137 13.67 -6.75 12.74
CA THR A 137 13.70 -5.54 11.91
C THR A 137 15.13 -4.99 11.78
N ARG A 138 15.92 -5.03 12.85
CA ARG A 138 17.34 -4.67 12.82
C ARG A 138 18.17 -5.60 11.94
N ARG A 139 17.83 -6.88 11.95
CA ARG A 139 18.44 -7.85 11.04
C ARG A 139 18.06 -7.61 9.58
N LEU A 140 16.79 -7.28 9.30
CA LEU A 140 16.36 -6.80 7.98
C LEU A 140 17.23 -5.60 7.55
N LYS A 141 17.39 -4.60 8.41
CA LYS A 141 18.23 -3.42 8.15
C LYS A 141 19.68 -3.82 7.82
N ALA A 142 20.29 -4.72 8.58
CA ALA A 142 21.65 -5.18 8.32
C ALA A 142 21.78 -5.92 6.97
N MET A 143 20.76 -6.68 6.57
CA MET A 143 20.71 -7.31 5.24
C MET A 143 20.60 -6.26 4.13
N VAL A 144 19.76 -5.24 4.31
CA VAL A 144 19.61 -4.13 3.37
C VAL A 144 20.93 -3.38 3.19
N ASP A 145 21.65 -3.10 4.27
CA ASP A 145 22.97 -2.45 4.21
C ASP A 145 23.99 -3.27 3.43
N SER A 146 23.91 -4.60 3.54
CA SER A 146 24.79 -5.51 2.81
C SER A 146 24.42 -5.62 1.33
N LEU A 147 23.13 -5.71 1.02
CA LEU A 147 22.61 -5.88 -0.33
C LEU A 147 22.64 -4.58 -1.15
N LYS A 148 22.60 -3.43 -0.47
CA LYS A 148 22.59 -2.07 -1.07
C LYS A 148 21.54 -1.90 -2.17
N PRO A 149 20.26 -2.23 -1.92
CA PRO A 149 19.21 -2.01 -2.89
C PRO A 149 18.96 -0.51 -3.09
N ALA A 150 18.26 -0.14 -4.16
CA ALA A 150 17.84 1.24 -4.37
C ALA A 150 16.81 1.70 -3.31
N PHE A 151 15.94 0.79 -2.89
CA PHE A 151 14.94 1.03 -1.85
C PHE A 151 14.41 -0.30 -1.29
N VAL A 152 13.59 -0.18 -0.23
CA VAL A 152 12.86 -1.29 0.38
C VAL A 152 11.37 -1.01 0.26
N ILE A 153 10.57 -2.02 -0.03
CA ILE A 153 9.11 -2.04 0.09
C ILE A 153 8.75 -2.96 1.25
N ILE A 154 7.90 -2.50 2.17
CA ILE A 154 7.33 -3.35 3.23
C ILE A 154 5.82 -3.46 2.98
N THR A 155 5.38 -4.66 2.64
CA THR A 155 4.00 -4.94 2.23
C THR A 155 3.07 -5.19 3.42
N GLY A 156 3.01 -4.23 4.37
CA GLY A 156 2.04 -4.18 5.46
C GLY A 156 2.37 -5.03 6.68
N ASP A 157 1.46 -5.01 7.66
CA ASP A 157 1.61 -5.55 9.00
C ASP A 157 2.92 -5.07 9.64
N LEU A 158 3.03 -3.75 9.66
CA LEU A 158 4.23 -3.04 10.07
C LEU A 158 4.46 -3.19 11.57
N ILE A 159 3.39 -3.05 12.36
CA ILE A 159 3.40 -3.12 13.82
C ILE A 159 2.75 -4.41 14.31
N ARG A 160 3.04 -4.76 15.56
CA ARG A 160 2.55 -6.01 16.14
C ARG A 160 1.04 -6.13 16.06
N ASP A 161 0.34 -5.11 16.53
CA ASP A 161 -1.12 -5.13 16.54
C ASP A 161 -1.69 -3.75 16.92
N ALA A 162 -2.52 -3.18 16.06
CA ALA A 162 -3.37 -2.05 16.40
C ALA A 162 -4.86 -2.46 16.49
N LEU A 163 -5.22 -3.64 15.96
CA LEU A 163 -6.61 -4.11 15.93
C LEU A 163 -7.21 -4.26 17.32
N ARG A 164 -6.42 -4.79 18.26
CA ARG A 164 -6.89 -5.40 19.53
C ARG A 164 -6.39 -4.69 20.77
N VAL A 165 -5.53 -3.69 20.62
CA VAL A 165 -4.83 -3.05 21.75
C VAL A 165 -5.35 -1.63 21.99
N PRO A 166 -5.16 -1.07 23.21
CA PRO A 166 -5.43 0.33 23.48
C PRO A 166 -4.57 1.28 22.66
N GLU A 167 -5.03 2.52 22.46
CA GLU A 167 -4.36 3.53 21.66
C GLU A 167 -2.90 3.78 22.08
N ALA A 168 -2.62 3.84 23.37
CA ALA A 168 -1.27 4.08 23.89
C ALA A 168 -0.28 2.99 23.46
N GLU A 169 -0.73 1.73 23.45
CA GLU A 169 0.10 0.61 23.04
C GLU A 169 0.32 0.61 21.53
N ALA A 170 -0.73 0.84 20.72
CA ALA A 170 -0.61 0.96 19.27
C ALA A 170 0.34 2.10 18.87
N ARG A 171 0.26 3.25 19.55
CA ARG A 171 1.20 4.37 19.34
C ARG A 171 2.62 3.99 19.68
N GLY A 172 2.85 3.27 20.78
CA GLY A 172 4.18 2.78 21.17
C GLY A 172 4.81 1.91 20.08
N TYR A 173 4.04 1.02 19.46
CA TYR A 173 4.52 0.22 18.32
C TYR A 173 4.87 1.09 17.10
N TYR A 174 4.06 2.10 16.79
CA TYR A 174 4.36 3.03 15.69
C TYR A 174 5.57 3.92 15.97
N GLU A 175 5.78 4.33 17.20
CA GLU A 175 6.99 5.08 17.62
C GLU A 175 8.24 4.20 17.46
N LEU A 176 8.17 2.94 17.89
CA LEU A 176 9.24 1.96 17.69
C LEU A 176 9.52 1.76 16.19
N LEU A 177 8.50 1.54 15.38
CA LEU A 177 8.61 1.40 13.92
C LEU A 177 9.31 2.62 13.32
N THR A 178 8.85 3.82 13.66
CA THR A 178 9.39 5.08 13.12
C THR A 178 10.86 5.23 13.44
N ARG A 179 11.25 4.92 14.69
CA ARG A 179 12.64 4.96 15.14
C ARG A 179 13.52 3.96 14.37
N GLU A 180 13.06 2.73 14.20
CA GLU A 180 13.84 1.71 13.50
C GLU A 180 13.94 2.00 12.00
N LEU A 181 12.85 2.43 11.34
CA LEU A 181 12.88 2.77 9.92
C LEU A 181 13.75 3.99 9.61
N ALA A 182 13.87 4.95 10.55
CA ALA A 182 14.76 6.09 10.40
C ALA A 182 16.25 5.69 10.35
N THR A 183 16.60 4.47 10.73
CA THR A 183 17.99 3.96 10.67
C THR A 183 18.38 3.42 9.29
N PHE A 184 17.40 3.21 8.38
CA PHE A 184 17.68 2.70 7.03
C PHE A 184 18.39 3.77 6.21
N THR A 185 19.38 3.33 5.42
CA THR A 185 20.20 4.20 4.58
C THR A 185 19.61 4.41 3.17
N VAL A 186 18.55 3.67 2.85
CA VAL A 186 17.80 3.75 1.59
C VAL A 186 16.32 4.06 1.88
N PRO A 187 15.57 4.61 0.93
CA PRO A 187 14.13 4.84 1.10
C PRO A 187 13.37 3.55 1.46
N VAL A 188 12.41 3.66 2.38
CA VAL A 188 11.52 2.57 2.77
C VAL A 188 10.09 2.99 2.49
N TYR A 189 9.45 2.32 1.55
CA TYR A 189 8.05 2.50 1.17
C TYR A 189 7.18 1.47 1.88
N THR A 190 6.06 1.88 2.44
CA THR A 190 5.19 1.00 3.24
C THR A 190 3.74 1.17 2.84
N VAL A 191 2.96 0.11 2.89
CA VAL A 191 1.50 0.14 2.84
C VAL A 191 0.93 -0.45 4.13
N PRO A 192 -0.30 -0.12 4.54
CA PRO A 192 -0.90 -0.73 5.73
C PRO A 192 -1.23 -2.21 5.51
N GLY A 193 -1.09 -3.00 6.56
CA GLY A 193 -1.68 -4.32 6.71
C GLY A 193 -2.89 -4.29 7.65
N ASN A 194 -3.48 -5.46 7.92
CA ASN A 194 -4.62 -5.52 8.82
C ASN A 194 -4.23 -5.20 10.28
N HIS A 195 -3.03 -5.57 10.72
CA HIS A 195 -2.54 -5.22 12.05
C HIS A 195 -2.22 -3.73 12.22
N ASP A 196 -2.23 -2.95 11.14
CA ASP A 196 -2.02 -1.50 11.16
C ASP A 196 -3.33 -0.70 11.34
N ILE A 197 -4.51 -1.36 11.33
CA ILE A 197 -5.81 -0.72 11.48
C ILE A 197 -6.22 -0.66 12.94
N PHE A 198 -6.38 0.56 13.45
CA PHE A 198 -6.58 0.76 14.89
C PHE A 198 -8.00 0.46 15.36
N GLY A 199 -8.10 -0.43 16.35
CA GLY A 199 -9.25 -0.57 17.22
C GLY A 199 -10.47 -1.31 16.65
N ILE A 200 -10.39 -1.84 15.41
CA ILE A 200 -11.57 -2.42 14.73
C ILE A 200 -12.08 -3.72 15.38
N GLU A 201 -11.24 -4.51 16.05
CA GLU A 201 -11.70 -5.63 16.86
C GLU A 201 -12.09 -5.12 18.26
N ARG A 202 -13.17 -4.33 18.32
CA ARG A 202 -13.58 -3.54 19.50
C ARG A 202 -13.90 -4.35 20.74
N HIS A 203 -14.25 -5.61 20.61
CA HIS A 203 -14.46 -6.52 21.74
C HIS A 203 -13.16 -6.80 22.52
N LEU A 204 -12.00 -6.57 21.91
CA LEU A 204 -10.68 -6.72 22.53
C LEU A 204 -10.01 -5.38 22.82
N SER A 205 -9.98 -4.47 21.84
CA SER A 205 -9.36 -3.15 21.98
C SER A 205 -10.11 -2.22 22.93
N LEU A 206 -11.43 -2.44 23.10
CA LEU A 206 -12.36 -1.59 23.86
C LEU A 206 -12.43 -0.14 23.33
N VAL A 207 -11.98 0.10 22.08
CA VAL A 207 -11.96 1.42 21.44
C VAL A 207 -13.31 1.74 20.84
N GLY A 208 -13.80 2.95 21.08
CA GLY A 208 -15.04 3.43 20.46
C GLY A 208 -14.81 3.90 19.03
N ARG A 209 -15.79 3.73 18.14
CA ARG A 209 -15.76 4.23 16.75
C ARG A 209 -15.54 5.74 16.63
N ASN A 210 -15.91 6.50 17.66
CA ASN A 210 -15.73 7.95 17.72
C ASN A 210 -14.32 8.38 18.15
N ASN A 211 -13.42 7.44 18.42
CA ASN A 211 -12.04 7.75 18.68
C ASN A 211 -11.43 8.47 17.45
N PRO A 212 -10.78 9.64 17.62
CA PRO A 212 -10.26 10.43 16.49
C PRO A 212 -9.30 9.69 15.57
N VAL A 213 -8.63 8.65 16.07
CA VAL A 213 -7.65 7.87 15.29
C VAL A 213 -8.12 6.44 14.99
N TYR A 214 -9.42 6.14 15.21
CA TYR A 214 -10.02 4.85 14.88
C TYR A 214 -9.84 4.48 13.40
N GLY A 215 -9.71 3.19 13.10
CA GLY A 215 -9.53 2.67 11.76
C GLY A 215 -8.14 2.99 11.21
N LYS A 216 -8.06 3.45 9.98
CA LYS A 216 -6.79 3.77 9.31
C LYS A 216 -6.23 5.15 9.67
N ARG A 217 -6.94 5.94 10.46
CA ARG A 217 -6.51 7.30 10.83
C ARG A 217 -5.21 7.29 11.63
N LEU A 218 -5.02 6.29 12.54
CA LEU A 218 -3.76 6.19 13.29
C LEU A 218 -2.59 5.96 12.34
N HIS A 219 -2.71 5.01 11.40
CA HIS A 219 -1.71 4.75 10.38
C HIS A 219 -1.38 6.04 9.60
N ARG A 220 -2.41 6.72 9.05
CA ARG A 220 -2.22 7.96 8.28
C ARG A 220 -1.54 9.06 9.09
N THR A 221 -1.82 9.16 10.38
CA THR A 221 -1.19 10.16 11.25
C THR A 221 0.32 9.97 11.34
N VAL A 222 0.79 8.73 11.30
CA VAL A 222 2.21 8.38 11.49
C VAL A 222 2.92 8.16 10.16
N ARG A 223 2.28 7.49 9.19
CA ARG A 223 2.90 7.06 7.94
C ARG A 223 2.48 7.87 6.71
N GLY A 224 1.43 8.69 6.84
CA GLY A 224 0.85 9.44 5.73
C GLY A 224 -0.12 8.63 4.89
N PRO A 225 -0.18 8.86 3.58
CA PRO A 225 -1.11 8.19 2.68
C PRO A 225 -1.02 6.68 2.77
N ASN A 226 -2.17 5.99 2.84
CA ASN A 226 -2.22 4.53 2.89
C ASN A 226 -2.15 3.87 1.50
N TYR A 227 -2.33 4.64 0.43
CA TYR A 227 -2.00 4.25 -0.94
C TYR A 227 -1.42 5.45 -1.72
N TYR A 228 -0.51 5.19 -2.60
CA TYR A 228 0.26 6.20 -3.33
C TYR A 228 1.10 5.56 -4.44
N SER A 229 1.79 6.37 -5.23
CA SER A 229 2.68 5.89 -6.28
C SER A 229 4.00 6.68 -6.35
N PHE A 230 4.99 6.08 -6.98
CA PHE A 230 6.26 6.71 -7.34
C PHE A 230 6.86 6.05 -8.57
N ASN A 231 7.68 6.80 -9.31
CA ASN A 231 8.42 6.27 -10.46
C ASN A 231 9.88 6.07 -10.09
N PHE A 232 10.44 4.96 -10.51
CA PHE A 232 11.87 4.68 -10.34
C PHE A 232 12.39 3.76 -11.45
N GLY A 233 13.45 4.20 -12.13
CA GLY A 233 14.13 3.39 -13.15
C GLY A 233 13.27 2.95 -14.33
N GLY A 234 12.31 3.76 -14.74
CA GLY A 234 11.39 3.48 -15.85
C GLY A 234 10.20 2.59 -15.46
N VAL A 235 10.01 2.32 -14.16
CA VAL A 235 8.89 1.55 -13.61
C VAL A 235 8.04 2.44 -12.72
N HIS A 236 6.74 2.26 -12.81
CA HIS A 236 5.77 2.87 -11.90
C HIS A 236 5.44 1.90 -10.76
N PHE A 237 5.75 2.29 -9.54
CA PHE A 237 5.44 1.55 -8.33
C PHE A 237 4.18 2.13 -7.69
N MET A 238 3.18 1.28 -7.46
CA MET A 238 1.88 1.68 -6.91
C MET A 238 1.59 0.89 -5.64
N GLY A 239 1.68 1.55 -4.50
CA GLY A 239 1.30 1.00 -3.21
C GLY A 239 -0.22 1.04 -3.05
N LEU A 240 -0.84 -0.10 -2.78
CA LEU A 240 -2.27 -0.24 -2.62
C LEU A 240 -2.63 -0.58 -1.18
N ASP A 241 -3.71 0.02 -0.70
CA ASP A 241 -4.37 -0.39 0.52
C ASP A 241 -5.43 -1.44 0.17
N THR A 242 -5.10 -2.69 0.38
CA THR A 242 -5.97 -3.84 0.10
C THR A 242 -6.72 -4.36 1.32
N VAL A 243 -6.62 -3.66 2.45
CA VAL A 243 -7.34 -4.02 3.67
C VAL A 243 -8.53 -3.11 3.83
N ASP A 244 -9.72 -3.61 3.56
CA ASP A 244 -10.96 -2.92 3.93
C ASP A 244 -11.52 -3.50 5.24
N TYR A 245 -12.47 -2.83 5.86
CA TYR A 245 -13.01 -3.28 7.12
C TYR A 245 -14.45 -2.81 7.34
N ASP A 246 -15.19 -3.59 8.10
CA ASP A 246 -16.48 -3.24 8.65
C ASP A 246 -16.45 -3.55 10.15
N ASP A 247 -16.63 -2.56 10.97
CA ASP A 247 -16.78 -2.47 12.41
C ASP A 247 -16.05 -3.49 13.31
N LEU A 248 -16.06 -4.78 12.99
CA LEU A 248 -15.48 -5.84 13.81
C LEU A 248 -14.56 -6.79 13.02
N ALA A 249 -14.42 -6.58 11.73
CA ALA A 249 -13.66 -7.49 10.88
C ALA A 249 -13.01 -6.74 9.72
N TYR A 250 -11.86 -7.22 9.28
CA TYR A 250 -11.22 -6.80 8.03
C TYR A 250 -11.42 -7.85 6.94
N TYR A 251 -11.27 -7.42 5.69
CA TYR A 251 -11.33 -8.29 4.52
C TYR A 251 -10.49 -7.69 3.36
N GLY A 252 -10.18 -8.53 2.38
CA GLY A 252 -9.42 -8.12 1.20
C GLY A 252 -10.31 -7.39 0.19
N HIS A 253 -10.09 -6.09 0.00
CA HIS A 253 -10.84 -5.29 -0.96
C HIS A 253 -10.11 -3.97 -1.23
N VAL A 254 -10.15 -3.52 -2.48
CA VAL A 254 -9.76 -2.15 -2.89
C VAL A 254 -11.02 -1.36 -3.15
N ASP A 255 -11.26 -0.32 -2.37
CA ASP A 255 -12.50 0.45 -2.47
C ASP A 255 -12.60 1.26 -3.77
N SER A 256 -13.83 1.64 -4.13
CA SER A 256 -14.10 2.35 -5.38
C SER A 256 -13.41 3.71 -5.50
N VAL A 257 -13.09 4.36 -4.38
CA VAL A 257 -12.36 5.65 -4.38
C VAL A 257 -10.92 5.42 -4.79
N GLN A 258 -10.31 4.38 -4.25
CA GLN A 258 -8.95 4.00 -4.62
C GLN A 258 -8.89 3.48 -6.07
N VAL A 259 -9.87 2.69 -6.52
CA VAL A 259 -9.96 2.27 -7.93
C VAL A 259 -10.02 3.47 -8.86
N GLU A 260 -10.83 4.49 -8.54
CA GLU A 260 -10.93 5.70 -9.36
C GLU A 260 -9.64 6.53 -9.31
N TRP A 261 -8.95 6.57 -8.17
CA TRP A 261 -7.62 7.16 -8.07
C TRP A 261 -6.60 6.41 -8.94
N MET A 262 -6.59 5.07 -8.93
CA MET A 262 -5.72 4.25 -9.78
C MET A 262 -5.92 4.56 -11.26
N LYS A 263 -7.18 4.70 -11.72
CA LYS A 263 -7.49 5.09 -13.12
C LYS A 263 -6.85 6.43 -13.49
N GLN A 264 -6.97 7.42 -12.61
CA GLN A 264 -6.40 8.76 -12.84
C GLN A 264 -4.88 8.74 -12.86
N ASP A 265 -4.25 7.94 -12.00
CA ASP A 265 -2.80 7.83 -11.90
C ASP A 265 -2.22 7.11 -13.12
N VAL A 266 -2.75 5.95 -13.48
CA VAL A 266 -2.35 5.15 -14.66
C VAL A 266 -2.55 5.92 -15.97
N ALA A 267 -3.61 6.73 -16.09
CA ALA A 267 -3.87 7.54 -17.29
C ALA A 267 -2.77 8.59 -17.58
N ARG A 268 -1.93 8.91 -16.60
CA ARG A 268 -0.81 9.86 -16.73
C ARG A 268 0.52 9.21 -17.09
N LEU A 269 0.57 7.89 -17.08
CA LEU A 269 1.81 7.17 -17.37
C LEU A 269 2.17 7.22 -18.85
N PRO A 270 3.45 7.36 -19.18
CA PRO A 270 3.93 7.21 -20.54
C PRO A 270 3.50 5.86 -21.15
N ALA A 271 3.36 5.84 -22.49
CA ALA A 271 3.09 4.60 -23.20
C ALA A 271 4.18 3.56 -22.91
N GLY A 272 3.76 2.32 -22.64
CA GLY A 272 4.67 1.20 -22.36
C GLY A 272 5.30 1.19 -20.97
N MET A 273 5.06 2.17 -20.11
CA MET A 273 5.55 2.13 -18.74
C MET A 273 4.87 1.02 -17.97
N ARG A 274 5.67 0.14 -17.36
CA ARG A 274 5.20 -0.99 -16.55
C ARG A 274 4.82 -0.55 -15.14
N VAL A 275 3.87 -1.27 -14.55
CA VAL A 275 3.37 -1.03 -13.19
C VAL A 275 3.70 -2.22 -12.31
N VAL A 276 4.35 -1.96 -11.19
CA VAL A 276 4.52 -2.90 -10.07
C VAL A 276 3.55 -2.46 -8.98
N THR A 277 2.59 -3.31 -8.62
CA THR A 277 1.77 -3.06 -7.43
C THR A 277 2.40 -3.71 -6.21
N PHE A 278 2.25 -3.07 -5.05
CA PHE A 278 2.64 -3.65 -3.76
C PHE A 278 1.56 -3.35 -2.72
N ASN A 279 1.15 -4.40 -2.03
CA ASN A 279 -0.02 -4.38 -1.15
C ASN A 279 0.12 -5.42 -0.04
N HIS A 280 -0.75 -5.39 0.96
CA HIS A 280 -0.69 -6.36 2.05
C HIS A 280 -1.48 -7.63 1.73
N ILE A 281 -2.82 -7.59 1.79
CA ILE A 281 -3.63 -8.75 1.41
C ILE A 281 -3.42 -9.00 -0.07
N PRO A 282 -2.98 -10.21 -0.47
CA PRO A 282 -2.62 -10.50 -1.84
C PRO A 282 -3.83 -10.41 -2.80
N LEU A 283 -3.56 -10.01 -4.04
CA LEU A 283 -4.58 -10.02 -5.10
C LEU A 283 -5.01 -11.44 -5.43
N VAL A 284 -4.06 -12.38 -5.42
CA VAL A 284 -4.31 -13.82 -5.64
C VAL A 284 -3.40 -14.62 -4.72
N THR A 285 -3.93 -15.68 -4.11
CA THR A 285 -3.16 -16.62 -3.29
C THR A 285 -3.74 -18.02 -3.35
N ALA A 286 -2.87 -19.03 -3.26
CA ALA A 286 -3.21 -20.43 -3.02
C ALA A 286 -2.81 -20.88 -1.60
N ALA A 287 -2.25 -19.98 -0.78
CA ALA A 287 -1.72 -20.33 0.55
C ALA A 287 -2.79 -20.87 1.50
N GLU A 288 -4.06 -20.48 1.33
CA GLU A 288 -5.18 -21.04 2.10
C GLU A 288 -5.34 -22.56 1.92
N THR A 289 -4.92 -23.11 0.77
CA THR A 289 -5.00 -24.56 0.53
C THR A 289 -3.97 -25.34 1.33
N ILE A 290 -2.89 -24.67 1.79
CA ILE A 290 -1.82 -25.29 2.61
C ILE A 290 -2.30 -25.45 4.05
N ASP A 291 -2.97 -24.43 4.60
CA ASP A 291 -3.46 -24.43 5.99
C ASP A 291 -4.86 -25.07 6.13
N GLY A 292 -5.52 -25.32 5.01
CA GLY A 292 -6.95 -25.59 4.96
C GLY A 292 -7.79 -24.34 5.21
N MET A 293 -8.98 -24.31 4.65
CA MET A 293 -9.92 -23.22 4.88
C MET A 293 -10.40 -23.25 6.35
N ARG A 294 -10.31 -22.10 7.00
CA ARG A 294 -10.78 -21.95 8.39
C ARG A 294 -12.16 -21.32 8.42
N GLU A 295 -13.07 -21.91 9.16
CA GLU A 295 -14.42 -21.39 9.34
C GLU A 295 -14.67 -20.80 10.73
N THR A 296 -13.67 -20.88 11.62
CA THR A 296 -13.78 -20.47 13.03
C THR A 296 -12.79 -19.38 13.40
N GLU A 297 -13.17 -18.60 14.43
CA GLU A 297 -12.28 -17.61 15.04
C GLU A 297 -10.93 -18.24 15.51
N PRO A 298 -9.83 -17.44 15.59
CA PRO A 298 -9.81 -15.99 15.49
C PRO A 298 -9.71 -15.44 14.05
N ALA A 299 -9.46 -16.25 13.05
CA ALA A 299 -9.24 -15.78 11.69
C ALA A 299 -9.92 -16.69 10.65
N PRO A 300 -11.25 -16.64 10.52
CA PRO A 300 -11.96 -17.40 9.50
C PRO A 300 -11.56 -16.89 8.09
N THR A 301 -11.45 -17.81 7.14
CA THR A 301 -11.15 -17.48 5.73
C THR A 301 -12.24 -16.63 5.12
N VAL A 302 -13.49 -16.90 5.48
CA VAL A 302 -14.66 -16.18 4.96
C VAL A 302 -15.43 -15.56 6.13
N ILE A 303 -15.71 -14.27 6.02
CA ILE A 303 -16.60 -13.56 6.95
C ILE A 303 -17.92 -13.20 6.26
N ARG A 304 -18.97 -12.99 7.04
CA ARG A 304 -20.28 -12.58 6.53
C ARG A 304 -20.69 -11.23 7.09
N LEU A 305 -20.86 -10.25 6.20
CA LEU A 305 -21.25 -8.89 6.52
C LEU A 305 -22.49 -8.52 5.70
N GLY A 306 -23.56 -8.09 6.36
CA GLY A 306 -24.79 -7.70 5.67
C GLY A 306 -25.36 -8.78 4.75
N GLY A 307 -25.18 -10.07 5.08
CA GLY A 307 -25.63 -11.21 4.25
C GLY A 307 -24.74 -11.59 3.09
N ARG A 308 -23.63 -10.85 2.87
CA ARG A 308 -22.62 -11.15 1.83
C ARG A 308 -21.39 -11.84 2.44
N ALA A 309 -20.77 -12.71 1.67
CA ALA A 309 -19.50 -13.35 2.03
C ALA A 309 -18.32 -12.49 1.56
N TYR A 310 -17.32 -12.37 2.42
CA TYR A 310 -16.08 -11.65 2.14
C TYR A 310 -14.89 -12.52 2.50
N PHE A 311 -13.84 -12.47 1.68
CA PHE A 311 -12.59 -13.18 1.94
C PHE A 311 -11.65 -12.30 2.77
N ARG A 312 -11.07 -12.88 3.84
CA ARG A 312 -10.12 -12.16 4.70
C ARG A 312 -8.72 -12.08 4.11
N HIS A 313 -8.34 -13.08 3.32
CA HIS A 313 -6.95 -13.34 2.98
C HIS A 313 -6.64 -13.19 1.48
N VAL A 314 -7.63 -12.73 0.70
CA VAL A 314 -7.46 -12.42 -0.73
C VAL A 314 -8.36 -11.25 -1.11
N VAL A 315 -7.90 -10.43 -2.06
CA VAL A 315 -8.66 -9.29 -2.57
C VAL A 315 -9.80 -9.78 -3.46
N GLN A 316 -11.03 -9.31 -3.18
CA GLN A 316 -12.23 -9.80 -3.88
C GLN A 316 -12.43 -9.23 -5.27
N ASN A 317 -12.02 -7.98 -5.49
CA ASN A 317 -12.17 -7.29 -6.77
C ASN A 317 -10.86 -7.30 -7.59
N THR A 318 -10.09 -8.38 -7.50
CA THR A 318 -8.83 -8.55 -8.23
C THR A 318 -9.01 -8.43 -9.74
N GLU A 319 -10.10 -8.99 -10.30
CA GLU A 319 -10.40 -8.92 -11.74
C GLU A 319 -10.47 -7.46 -12.20
N GLU A 320 -11.22 -6.61 -11.51
CA GLU A 320 -11.32 -5.16 -11.79
C GLU A 320 -9.94 -4.48 -11.81
N LEU A 321 -9.06 -4.82 -10.87
CA LEU A 321 -7.72 -4.24 -10.77
C LEU A 321 -6.81 -4.70 -11.91
N VAL A 322 -6.88 -5.98 -12.26
CA VAL A 322 -6.10 -6.55 -13.35
C VAL A 322 -6.56 -5.99 -14.70
N GLU A 323 -7.87 -5.85 -14.91
CA GLU A 323 -8.42 -5.22 -16.11
C GLU A 323 -8.00 -3.75 -16.24
N LEU A 324 -8.04 -3.00 -15.13
CA LEU A 324 -7.61 -1.61 -15.09
C LEU A 324 -6.14 -1.44 -15.49
N LEU A 325 -5.28 -2.30 -14.97
CA LEU A 325 -3.83 -2.24 -15.22
C LEU A 325 -3.46 -2.84 -16.58
N GLY A 326 -4.21 -3.86 -17.03
CA GLY A 326 -4.02 -4.52 -18.32
C GLY A 326 -2.57 -4.95 -18.55
N ASP A 327 -2.07 -4.76 -19.76
CA ASP A 327 -0.70 -5.10 -20.16
C ASP A 327 0.40 -4.32 -19.41
N ARG A 328 0.03 -3.30 -18.65
CA ARG A 328 1.00 -2.55 -17.84
C ARG A 328 1.40 -3.29 -16.57
N LEU A 329 0.57 -4.21 -16.06
CA LEU A 329 0.86 -4.95 -14.83
C LEU A 329 2.09 -5.85 -15.04
N GLU A 330 3.20 -5.45 -14.46
CA GLU A 330 4.44 -6.23 -14.50
C GLU A 330 4.44 -7.35 -13.45
N ILE A 331 4.07 -7.01 -12.21
CA ILE A 331 3.98 -7.94 -11.09
C ILE A 331 3.18 -7.30 -9.96
N ALA A 332 2.39 -8.09 -9.24
CA ALA A 332 1.75 -7.71 -7.99
C ALA A 332 2.46 -8.38 -6.80
N LEU A 333 2.90 -7.56 -5.83
CA LEU A 333 3.68 -7.99 -4.66
C LEU A 333 2.82 -7.92 -3.40
N GLY A 334 2.58 -9.06 -2.77
CA GLY A 334 1.76 -9.18 -1.55
C GLY A 334 2.54 -9.63 -0.32
N GLY A 335 1.84 -9.64 0.82
CA GLY A 335 2.29 -10.16 2.11
C GLY A 335 1.21 -11.00 2.79
N HIS A 336 0.96 -10.75 4.09
CA HIS A 336 -0.17 -11.28 4.86
C HIS A 336 -0.12 -12.80 5.17
N MET A 337 0.20 -13.61 4.18
CA MET A 337 0.15 -15.07 4.34
C MET A 337 1.38 -15.64 5.03
N HIS A 338 2.40 -14.82 5.32
CA HIS A 338 3.66 -15.20 5.96
C HIS A 338 4.45 -16.29 5.21
N ILE A 339 4.12 -16.53 3.94
CA ILE A 339 4.74 -17.56 3.10
C ILE A 339 5.27 -16.93 1.81
N ARG A 340 6.40 -17.44 1.31
CA ARG A 340 6.83 -17.11 -0.03
C ARG A 340 6.02 -17.90 -1.04
N GLU A 341 5.29 -17.19 -1.90
CA GLU A 341 4.48 -17.75 -2.96
C GLU A 341 4.74 -17.04 -4.28
N GLN A 342 4.73 -17.78 -5.37
CA GLN A 342 4.87 -17.26 -6.73
C GLN A 342 3.81 -17.90 -7.60
N LEU A 343 2.78 -17.15 -7.95
CA LEU A 343 1.74 -17.59 -8.86
C LEU A 343 1.86 -16.86 -10.19
N ARG A 344 1.67 -17.62 -11.27
CA ARG A 344 1.64 -17.09 -12.64
C ARG A 344 0.43 -17.64 -13.34
N TYR A 345 -0.34 -16.76 -13.93
CA TYR A 345 -1.51 -17.09 -14.73
C TYR A 345 -1.27 -16.68 -16.16
N GLU A 346 -1.35 -17.67 -17.07
CA GLU A 346 -1.31 -17.45 -18.50
C GLU A 346 -2.74 -17.31 -19.01
N THR A 347 -3.01 -16.20 -19.70
CA THR A 347 -4.32 -15.89 -20.27
C THR A 347 -4.18 -15.55 -21.76
N ALA A 348 -5.29 -15.43 -22.47
CA ALA A 348 -5.29 -14.99 -23.86
C ALA A 348 -4.75 -13.55 -24.02
N SER A 349 -4.84 -12.73 -22.99
CA SER A 349 -4.39 -11.32 -22.95
C SER A 349 -2.97 -11.13 -22.41
N GLY A 350 -2.35 -12.16 -21.83
CA GLY A 350 -0.98 -12.04 -21.28
C GLY A 350 -0.71 -12.96 -20.10
N SER A 351 0.46 -12.76 -19.49
CA SER A 351 0.92 -13.46 -18.29
C SER A 351 0.89 -12.52 -17.10
N TYR A 352 0.20 -12.91 -16.02
CA TYR A 352 0.07 -12.14 -14.79
C TYR A 352 0.83 -12.82 -13.67
N ARG A 353 1.64 -12.04 -12.93
CA ARG A 353 2.47 -12.53 -11.82
C ARG A 353 1.97 -11.96 -10.49
N PHE A 354 1.62 -12.85 -9.56
CA PHE A 354 1.14 -12.53 -8.22
C PHE A 354 2.06 -13.21 -7.22
N TYR A 355 2.96 -12.44 -6.61
CA TYR A 355 4.00 -12.97 -5.73
C TYR A 355 3.84 -12.43 -4.32
N GLN A 356 4.17 -13.25 -3.34
CA GLN A 356 4.24 -12.88 -1.95
C GLN A 356 5.62 -13.20 -1.40
N THR A 357 6.09 -12.38 -0.47
CA THR A 357 7.29 -12.70 0.30
C THR A 357 6.91 -13.27 1.66
N ALA A 358 7.82 -14.01 2.27
CA ALA A 358 7.65 -14.50 3.63
C ALA A 358 7.73 -13.35 4.64
N ALA A 359 7.22 -13.57 5.84
CA ALA A 359 7.25 -12.60 6.91
C ALA A 359 8.68 -12.33 7.42
N VAL A 360 8.93 -11.09 7.86
CA VAL A 360 10.12 -10.73 8.62
C VAL A 360 9.99 -11.24 10.06
N THR A 361 8.79 -11.20 10.63
CA THR A 361 8.51 -11.82 11.93
C THR A 361 8.67 -13.34 11.89
N LEU A 362 8.51 -14.02 13.02
CA LEU A 362 8.56 -15.48 13.05
C LEU A 362 7.43 -16.07 12.22
N PRO A 363 7.65 -17.21 11.55
CA PRO A 363 6.58 -17.90 10.84
C PRO A 363 5.47 -18.27 11.83
N VAL A 364 4.26 -17.83 11.54
CA VAL A 364 3.06 -18.18 12.35
C VAL A 364 2.46 -19.50 11.88
N ARG A 365 2.77 -19.88 10.63
CA ARG A 365 2.17 -21.03 9.95
C ARG A 365 3.07 -22.25 10.01
N GLY A 366 2.46 -23.35 10.39
CA GLY A 366 3.11 -24.65 10.42
C GLY A 366 3.86 -24.93 11.72
N ASP A 367 3.85 -26.18 12.11
CA ASP A 367 4.63 -26.76 13.22
C ASP A 367 6.10 -27.03 12.81
N GLY A 368 6.61 -26.34 11.83
CA GLY A 368 7.93 -26.55 11.23
C GLY A 368 7.98 -27.67 10.19
N ARG A 369 6.91 -28.45 9.98
CA ARG A 369 6.91 -29.58 9.02
C ARG A 369 7.03 -29.13 7.58
N LEU A 370 6.48 -27.97 7.21
CA LEU A 370 6.57 -27.42 5.85
C LEU A 370 7.85 -26.62 5.61
N GLY A 371 8.71 -26.45 6.63
CA GLY A 371 9.96 -25.71 6.49
C GLY A 371 9.77 -24.24 6.08
N ILE A 372 8.63 -23.63 6.40
CA ILE A 372 8.37 -22.22 6.11
C ILE A 372 9.40 -21.36 6.87
N ARG A 373 10.07 -20.47 6.14
CA ARG A 373 11.17 -19.65 6.67
C ARG A 373 10.84 -18.19 6.57
N SER A 374 11.20 -17.42 7.60
CA SER A 374 11.21 -15.96 7.54
C SER A 374 12.27 -15.47 6.55
N GLY A 375 11.99 -14.35 5.88
CA GLY A 375 12.95 -13.82 4.92
C GLY A 375 12.41 -12.64 4.13
N ILE A 376 13.19 -12.25 3.14
CA ILE A 376 12.93 -11.16 2.21
C ILE A 376 13.11 -11.64 0.79
N THR A 377 12.59 -10.89 -0.18
CA THR A 377 12.84 -11.15 -1.60
C THR A 377 13.60 -9.96 -2.21
N LEU A 378 14.74 -10.25 -2.82
CA LEU A 378 15.52 -9.30 -3.60
C LEU A 378 15.12 -9.42 -5.07
N TYR A 379 14.58 -8.35 -5.64
CA TYR A 379 14.25 -8.24 -7.05
C TYR A 379 15.29 -7.42 -7.79
N ARG A 380 15.52 -7.80 -9.05
CA ARG A 380 16.29 -7.00 -10.02
C ARG A 380 15.35 -6.44 -11.07
N VAL A 381 15.52 -5.16 -11.36
CA VAL A 381 14.87 -4.49 -12.49
C VAL A 381 15.93 -4.25 -13.57
N SER A 382 15.55 -4.51 -14.81
CA SER A 382 16.36 -4.22 -15.99
C SER A 382 15.44 -3.73 -17.11
N ASP A 383 15.66 -2.51 -17.59
CA ASP A 383 14.88 -1.88 -18.67
C ASP A 383 13.36 -1.96 -18.47
N GLY A 384 12.90 -1.72 -17.23
CA GLY A 384 11.47 -1.72 -16.86
C GLY A 384 10.88 -3.09 -16.56
N HIS A 385 11.66 -4.18 -16.65
CA HIS A 385 11.22 -5.53 -16.33
C HIS A 385 11.77 -5.99 -14.98
N VAL A 386 10.92 -6.63 -14.17
CA VAL A 386 11.25 -7.18 -12.87
C VAL A 386 11.47 -8.70 -13.01
N ASP A 387 12.55 -9.22 -12.45
CA ASP A 387 12.80 -10.67 -12.40
C ASP A 387 11.84 -11.41 -11.44
N ASP A 388 12.02 -12.72 -11.27
CA ASP A 388 11.19 -13.51 -10.36
C ASP A 388 11.65 -13.42 -8.88
N GLY A 389 12.67 -12.64 -8.60
CA GLY A 389 13.19 -12.38 -7.27
C GLY A 389 13.92 -13.55 -6.63
N THR A 390 14.94 -13.22 -5.85
CA THR A 390 15.72 -14.18 -5.06
C THR A 390 15.29 -14.11 -3.60
N PHE A 391 14.80 -15.21 -3.06
CA PHE A 391 14.48 -15.30 -1.64
C PHE A 391 15.75 -15.40 -0.79
N ILE A 392 15.84 -14.57 0.24
CA ILE A 392 16.97 -14.55 1.18
C ILE A 392 16.40 -14.77 2.58
N PRO A 393 16.69 -15.93 3.21
CA PRO A 393 16.21 -16.20 4.57
C PRO A 393 16.77 -15.19 5.57
N LEU A 394 15.95 -14.83 6.53
CA LEU A 394 16.39 -13.96 7.63
C LEU A 394 17.35 -14.69 8.58
N GLU A 395 17.17 -15.99 8.71
CA GLU A 395 18.01 -16.88 9.52
C GLU A 395 18.86 -17.77 8.61
N LYS A 396 20.10 -18.04 9.04
CA LYS A 396 21.03 -18.91 8.31
C LYS A 396 20.63 -20.37 8.42
#